data_8d0807e10752a3cafaf86b623c42a7e5
#
_entry.id   8d0807e10752a3cafaf86b623c42a7e5
#
_cell.length_a   1.000
_cell.length_b   1.000
_cell.length_c   1.000
_cell.angle_alpha   90.00
_cell.angle_beta   90.00
_cell.angle_gamma   90.00
#
_symmetry.space_group_name_H-M   'P 1'
#
loop_
_entity.id
_entity.type
_entity.pdbx_description
1 polymer ?
#
loop_
_entity_poly.entity_id
_entity_poly.type
_entity_poly.pdbx_seq_one_letter_code
_entity_poly.pdbx_strand_id
1 'polypeptide(L)'
;VESTGFFASYEKSKAHLDAGAKRVVVSAPVKDSPEDAGVTGATVLVGVNEDKLATCQISSNASCTTNAGSPVVAILDEAIGIEKAMLNTVHGYTSSQALVDSPNEKDPRRGRAAAQNIVPSSTGAAIATTKAHEGLKDKFDGIAMRVPVVVGSIVDITFVAKKETSVEEVNEILQKASKEDRWKGIFDATDEPLVSTDIIGNPHASVADLQMTRVVDGNLVKVLAWYDNEMGYANTLVRHVLETGKHV
;
A
#
# COMPACT_ATOMS: atom_id res chain seq x y z
N VAL A 1 -17.48 -4.22 8.10
CA VAL A 1 -16.51 -4.02 7.01
C VAL A 1 -17.24 -3.46 5.81
N GLU A 2 -16.78 -2.32 5.28
CA GLU A 2 -17.29 -1.72 4.05
C GLU A 2 -16.42 -2.18 2.86
N SER A 3 -16.96 -3.07 2.05
CA SER A 3 -16.30 -3.63 0.86
C SER A 3 -17.15 -3.54 -0.41
N THR A 4 -18.28 -2.81 -0.35
CA THR A 4 -19.18 -2.67 -1.50
C THR A 4 -18.68 -1.65 -2.53
N GLY A 5 -17.84 -0.71 -2.09
CA GLY A 5 -17.38 0.43 -2.88
C GLY A 5 -18.37 1.59 -2.96
N PHE A 6 -19.60 1.44 -2.44
CA PHE A 6 -20.60 2.51 -2.44
C PHE A 6 -20.39 3.53 -1.31
N PHE A 7 -19.82 3.11 -0.18
CA PHE A 7 -19.62 3.93 1.00
C PHE A 7 -18.13 4.22 1.26
N ALA A 8 -17.31 4.32 0.21
CA ALA A 8 -15.87 4.52 0.31
C ALA A 8 -15.48 6.00 0.63
N SER A 9 -16.13 6.59 1.65
CA SER A 9 -15.81 7.89 2.23
C SER A 9 -16.22 7.91 3.70
N TYR A 10 -15.66 8.80 4.52
CA TYR A 10 -16.08 8.96 5.91
C TYR A 10 -17.55 9.36 6.00
N GLU A 11 -17.95 10.37 5.19
CA GLU A 11 -19.32 10.86 5.13
C GLU A 11 -20.33 9.73 4.85
N LYS A 12 -20.07 8.93 3.80
CA LYS A 12 -20.97 7.83 3.43
C LYS A 12 -20.93 6.67 4.44
N SER A 13 -19.74 6.31 4.92
CA SER A 13 -19.55 5.22 5.89
C SER A 13 -20.20 5.50 7.23
N LYS A 14 -20.47 6.78 7.57
CA LYS A 14 -21.22 7.16 8.77
C LYS A 14 -22.59 6.48 8.84
N ALA A 15 -23.23 6.22 7.72
CA ALA A 15 -24.51 5.50 7.68
C ALA A 15 -24.45 4.13 8.39
N HIS A 16 -23.31 3.46 8.39
CA HIS A 16 -23.13 2.21 9.13
C HIS A 16 -23.08 2.43 10.64
N LEU A 17 -22.48 3.54 11.10
CA LEU A 17 -22.50 3.92 12.53
C LEU A 17 -23.93 4.27 12.97
N ASP A 18 -24.65 5.04 12.15
CA ASP A 18 -26.04 5.42 12.42
C ASP A 18 -26.97 4.19 12.46
N ALA A 19 -26.63 3.14 11.73
CA ALA A 19 -27.31 1.84 11.75
C ALA A 19 -26.89 0.93 12.93
N GLY A 20 -26.01 1.39 13.82
CA GLY A 20 -25.64 0.70 15.06
C GLY A 20 -24.29 -0.02 15.02
N ALA A 21 -23.50 0.11 13.96
CA ALA A 21 -22.13 -0.39 14.00
C ALA A 21 -21.29 0.43 14.98
N LYS A 22 -20.49 -0.23 15.82
CA LYS A 22 -19.61 0.46 16.78
C LYS A 22 -18.35 1.02 16.11
N ARG A 23 -17.84 0.33 15.11
CA ARG A 23 -16.67 0.68 14.31
C ARG A 23 -16.92 0.29 12.85
N VAL A 24 -16.27 1.00 11.91
CA VAL A 24 -16.34 0.69 10.47
C VAL A 24 -14.92 0.59 9.92
N VAL A 25 -14.61 -0.51 9.24
CA VAL A 25 -13.36 -0.68 8.48
C VAL A 25 -13.69 -0.58 7.00
N VAL A 26 -13.13 0.40 6.29
CA VAL A 26 -13.35 0.62 4.87
C VAL A 26 -12.25 -0.06 4.07
N SER A 27 -12.64 -0.99 3.19
CA SER A 27 -11.74 -1.71 2.28
C SER A 27 -11.45 -0.90 1.01
N ALA A 28 -11.07 0.36 1.18
CA ALA A 28 -10.72 1.26 0.08
C ALA A 28 -9.99 2.49 0.62
N PRO A 29 -9.20 3.20 -0.22
CA PRO A 29 -8.68 4.52 0.14
C PRO A 29 -9.82 5.52 0.32
N VAL A 30 -9.84 6.22 1.45
CA VAL A 30 -10.79 7.30 1.77
C VAL A 30 -10.14 8.64 1.48
N LYS A 31 -10.85 9.53 0.76
CA LYS A 31 -10.30 10.79 0.26
C LYS A 31 -10.75 12.02 1.04
N ASP A 32 -11.98 11.99 1.58
CA ASP A 32 -12.55 13.06 2.40
C ASP A 32 -11.92 13.12 3.79
N SER A 33 -12.19 14.19 4.52
CA SER A 33 -11.74 14.41 5.89
C SER A 33 -12.74 13.80 6.88
N PRO A 34 -12.29 13.08 7.92
CA PRO A 34 -13.19 12.58 8.96
C PRO A 34 -13.81 13.70 9.77
N GLU A 35 -13.12 14.85 9.94
CA GLU A 35 -13.61 16.01 10.65
C GLU A 35 -14.84 16.61 9.94
N ASP A 36 -14.81 16.72 8.59
CA ASP A 36 -15.93 17.23 7.81
C ASP A 36 -17.15 16.31 7.89
N ALA A 37 -16.95 15.02 8.07
CA ALA A 37 -18.00 14.04 8.29
C ALA A 37 -18.51 13.99 9.76
N GLY A 38 -17.84 14.71 10.66
CA GLY A 38 -18.17 14.71 12.10
C GLY A 38 -17.91 13.36 12.77
N VAL A 39 -16.88 12.64 12.37
CA VAL A 39 -16.45 11.36 12.93
C VAL A 39 -14.96 11.38 13.25
N THR A 40 -14.50 10.45 14.08
CA THR A 40 -13.07 10.18 14.23
C THR A 40 -12.64 9.11 13.24
N GLY A 41 -11.58 9.37 12.48
CA GLY A 41 -11.16 8.42 11.45
C GLY A 41 -9.72 8.61 11.01
N ALA A 42 -9.14 7.57 10.45
CA ALA A 42 -7.79 7.60 9.85
C ALA A 42 -7.61 6.52 8.78
N THR A 43 -6.63 6.73 7.90
CA THR A 43 -6.00 5.65 7.16
C THR A 43 -5.07 4.92 8.11
N VAL A 44 -5.31 3.64 8.31
CA VAL A 44 -4.54 2.82 9.25
C VAL A 44 -3.94 1.62 8.52
N LEU A 45 -2.65 1.43 8.72
CA LEU A 45 -1.88 0.32 8.17
C LEU A 45 -1.25 -0.45 9.33
N VAL A 46 -1.58 -1.72 9.43
CA VAL A 46 -1.08 -2.59 10.49
C VAL A 46 0.44 -2.67 10.41
N GLY A 47 1.11 -2.55 11.56
CA GLY A 47 2.57 -2.44 11.66
C GLY A 47 3.12 -1.03 11.47
N VAL A 48 2.33 -0.07 10.97
CA VAL A 48 2.79 1.32 10.72
C VAL A 48 2.21 2.31 11.73
N ASN A 49 0.88 2.36 11.87
CA ASN A 49 0.18 3.34 12.70
C ASN A 49 -1.12 2.79 13.32
N GLU A 50 -1.14 1.54 13.68
CA GLU A 50 -2.32 0.85 14.22
C GLU A 50 -2.79 1.39 15.58
N ASP A 51 -1.95 2.10 16.31
CA ASP A 51 -2.31 2.82 17.54
C ASP A 51 -3.49 3.78 17.32
N LYS A 52 -3.64 4.35 16.13
CA LYS A 52 -4.76 5.21 15.76
C LYS A 52 -6.13 4.50 15.83
N LEU A 53 -6.16 3.16 15.76
CA LEU A 53 -7.41 2.39 15.90
C LEU A 53 -8.10 2.58 17.25
N ALA A 54 -7.37 2.89 18.30
CA ALA A 54 -7.93 3.13 19.62
C ALA A 54 -8.99 4.24 19.62
N THR A 55 -8.83 5.24 18.76
CA THR A 55 -9.73 6.43 18.70
C THR A 55 -10.61 6.48 17.44
N CYS A 56 -10.33 5.68 16.42
CA CYS A 56 -11.07 5.73 15.15
C CYS A 56 -12.46 5.09 15.25
N GLN A 57 -13.50 5.82 14.88
CA GLN A 57 -14.82 5.25 14.60
C GLN A 57 -14.85 4.60 13.21
N ILE A 58 -14.21 5.24 12.23
CA ILE A 58 -14.09 4.74 10.86
C ILE A 58 -12.61 4.72 10.47
N SER A 59 -12.10 3.56 10.07
CA SER A 59 -10.74 3.41 9.61
C SER A 59 -10.69 2.88 8.18
N SER A 60 -9.70 3.32 7.41
CA SER A 60 -9.47 2.87 6.03
C SER A 60 -8.24 1.97 5.98
N ASN A 61 -8.36 0.79 5.36
CA ASN A 61 -7.24 -0.10 5.06
C ASN A 61 -6.46 0.34 3.80
N ALA A 62 -6.81 1.49 3.22
CA ALA A 62 -6.21 2.03 2.00
C ALA A 62 -6.27 1.05 0.80
N SER A 63 -5.19 0.93 0.02
CA SER A 63 -5.10 0.05 -1.15
C SER A 63 -4.04 -1.05 -0.96
N CYS A 64 -4.07 -2.06 -1.84
CA CYS A 64 -3.04 -3.11 -1.88
C CYS A 64 -1.63 -2.52 -2.09
N THR A 65 -1.48 -1.56 -3.00
CA THR A 65 -0.21 -0.87 -3.24
C THR A 65 0.26 -0.07 -2.02
N THR A 66 -0.66 0.58 -1.29
CA THR A 66 -0.34 1.28 -0.05
C THR A 66 0.18 0.30 1.01
N ASN A 67 -0.49 -0.84 1.17
CA ASN A 67 -0.06 -1.89 2.11
C ASN A 67 1.27 -2.52 1.71
N ALA A 68 1.59 -2.59 0.41
CA ALA A 68 2.87 -3.11 -0.06
C ALA A 68 4.02 -2.11 0.12
N GLY A 69 3.80 -0.84 -0.18
CA GLY A 69 4.87 0.17 -0.09
C GLY A 69 5.15 0.67 1.33
N SER A 70 4.12 0.75 2.17
CA SER A 70 4.26 1.40 3.49
C SER A 70 5.19 0.67 4.46
N PRO A 71 5.24 -0.66 4.56
CA PRO A 71 6.25 -1.34 5.38
C PRO A 71 7.68 -1.01 4.96
N VAL A 72 7.97 -1.04 3.65
CA VAL A 72 9.31 -0.70 3.12
C VAL A 72 9.69 0.73 3.47
N VAL A 73 8.76 1.68 3.28
CA VAL A 73 8.97 3.09 3.61
C VAL A 73 9.20 3.27 5.11
N ALA A 74 8.38 2.66 5.97
CA ALA A 74 8.51 2.78 7.42
C ALA A 74 9.84 2.22 7.93
N ILE A 75 10.21 1.01 7.49
CA ILE A 75 11.46 0.34 7.87
C ILE A 75 12.67 1.19 7.48
N LEU A 76 12.71 1.69 6.25
CA LEU A 76 13.87 2.42 5.74
C LEU A 76 13.93 3.86 6.23
N ASP A 77 12.78 4.54 6.43
CA ASP A 77 12.79 5.88 7.01
C ASP A 77 13.22 5.87 8.49
N GLU A 78 12.81 4.86 9.25
CA GLU A 78 13.25 4.67 10.65
C GLU A 78 14.76 4.38 10.76
N ALA A 79 15.34 3.64 9.80
CA ALA A 79 16.73 3.22 9.87
C ALA A 79 17.72 4.24 9.30
N ILE A 80 17.50 4.71 8.08
CA ILE A 80 18.42 5.57 7.33
C ILE A 80 17.83 6.93 6.96
N GLY A 81 16.52 7.10 7.18
CA GLY A 81 15.77 8.32 6.86
C GLY A 81 15.52 8.48 5.36
N ILE A 82 14.35 8.97 5.01
CA ILE A 82 13.96 9.29 3.64
C ILE A 82 13.80 10.81 3.51
N GLU A 83 14.55 11.43 2.61
CA GLU A 83 14.40 12.86 2.31
C GLU A 83 13.20 13.10 1.40
N LYS A 84 13.12 12.34 0.31
CA LYS A 84 12.05 12.35 -0.71
C LYS A 84 12.04 11.05 -1.48
N ALA A 85 10.89 10.67 -2.00
CA ALA A 85 10.72 9.40 -2.69
C ALA A 85 9.72 9.46 -3.85
N MET A 86 9.87 8.53 -4.78
CA MET A 86 8.91 8.22 -5.83
C MET A 86 8.54 6.74 -5.76
N LEU A 87 7.25 6.45 -5.86
CA LEU A 87 6.71 5.11 -5.98
C LEU A 87 6.22 4.89 -7.40
N ASN A 88 6.65 3.82 -8.02
CA ASN A 88 6.01 3.26 -9.20
C ASN A 88 5.51 1.84 -8.86
N THR A 89 4.29 1.49 -9.23
CA THR A 89 3.87 0.10 -9.15
C THR A 89 3.63 -0.47 -10.54
N VAL A 90 4.25 -1.61 -10.83
CA VAL A 90 3.89 -2.45 -11.97
C VAL A 90 2.84 -3.43 -11.47
N HIS A 91 1.61 -3.26 -11.94
CA HIS A 91 0.44 -3.83 -11.29
C HIS A 91 -0.40 -4.66 -12.27
N GLY A 92 -0.83 -5.83 -11.85
CA GLY A 92 -1.82 -6.60 -12.56
C GLY A 92 -3.09 -5.77 -12.86
N TYR A 93 -3.76 -6.07 -13.96
CA TYR A 93 -5.02 -5.39 -14.29
C TYR A 93 -6.12 -5.73 -13.28
N THR A 94 -7.09 -4.84 -13.14
CA THR A 94 -8.20 -5.00 -12.20
C THR A 94 -9.52 -4.63 -12.86
N SER A 95 -10.64 -4.89 -12.18
CA SER A 95 -11.99 -4.53 -12.63
C SER A 95 -12.21 -3.03 -12.91
N SER A 96 -11.25 -2.17 -12.54
CA SER A 96 -11.28 -0.75 -12.90
C SER A 96 -10.89 -0.47 -14.37
N GLN A 97 -10.43 -1.48 -15.10
CA GLN A 97 -10.01 -1.40 -16.50
C GLN A 97 -10.99 -2.16 -17.39
N ALA A 98 -11.12 -1.70 -18.64
CA ALA A 98 -11.94 -2.36 -19.63
C ALA A 98 -11.31 -3.68 -20.10
N LEU A 99 -12.15 -4.71 -20.34
CA LEU A 99 -11.69 -5.97 -20.94
C LEU A 99 -11.35 -5.78 -22.41
N VAL A 100 -12.23 -5.08 -23.14
CA VAL A 100 -12.03 -4.63 -24.54
C VAL A 100 -12.09 -3.11 -24.58
N ASP A 101 -11.57 -2.49 -25.65
CA ASP A 101 -11.59 -1.04 -25.80
C ASP A 101 -13.02 -0.49 -25.65
N SER A 102 -13.20 0.40 -24.69
CA SER A 102 -14.50 1.03 -24.40
C SER A 102 -14.32 2.44 -23.84
N PRO A 103 -15.31 3.33 -23.97
CA PRO A 103 -15.24 4.66 -23.36
C PRO A 103 -15.06 4.57 -21.84
N ASN A 104 -14.21 5.43 -21.29
CA ASN A 104 -14.07 5.66 -19.86
C ASN A 104 -13.93 7.17 -19.61
N GLU A 105 -14.96 7.76 -19.02
CA GLU A 105 -15.04 9.21 -18.82
C GLU A 105 -14.02 9.76 -17.83
N LYS A 106 -13.62 8.95 -16.83
CA LYS A 106 -12.71 9.37 -15.76
C LYS A 106 -11.25 9.27 -16.18
N ASP A 107 -10.90 8.24 -16.93
CA ASP A 107 -9.53 7.99 -17.38
C ASP A 107 -9.57 7.19 -18.69
N PRO A 108 -9.42 7.87 -19.86
CA PRO A 108 -9.46 7.23 -21.17
C PRO A 108 -8.46 6.07 -21.33
N ARG A 109 -7.31 6.12 -20.63
CA ARG A 109 -6.32 5.05 -20.66
C ARG A 109 -6.87 3.74 -20.06
N ARG A 110 -7.71 3.82 -19.02
CA ARG A 110 -8.35 2.65 -18.41
C ARG A 110 -9.48 2.06 -19.26
N GLY A 111 -9.91 2.78 -20.27
CA GLY A 111 -10.84 2.28 -21.30
C GLY A 111 -10.18 1.36 -22.33
N ARG A 112 -8.85 1.29 -22.36
CA ARG A 112 -8.13 0.42 -23.30
C ARG A 112 -8.07 -1.02 -22.76
N ALA A 113 -8.08 -1.99 -23.69
CA ALA A 113 -8.08 -3.42 -23.40
C ALA A 113 -6.94 -3.81 -22.45
N ALA A 114 -7.27 -4.22 -21.23
CA ALA A 114 -6.33 -4.41 -20.13
C ALA A 114 -5.30 -5.52 -20.39
N ALA A 115 -5.73 -6.61 -21.04
CA ALA A 115 -4.87 -7.77 -21.31
C ALA A 115 -3.95 -7.59 -22.52
N GLN A 116 -3.95 -6.41 -23.18
CA GLN A 116 -3.15 -6.14 -24.38
C GLN A 116 -2.25 -4.89 -24.27
N ASN A 117 -2.40 -4.12 -23.20
CA ASN A 117 -1.76 -2.81 -23.09
C ASN A 117 -0.99 -2.65 -21.78
N ILE A 118 0.14 -1.94 -21.84
CA ILE A 118 0.73 -1.28 -20.67
C ILE A 118 -0.03 0.03 -20.49
N VAL A 119 -0.71 0.20 -19.36
CA VAL A 119 -1.58 1.35 -19.08
C VAL A 119 -1.04 2.17 -17.92
N PRO A 120 -0.35 3.32 -18.19
CA PRO A 120 0.00 4.26 -17.15
C PRO A 120 -1.26 4.84 -16.52
N SER A 121 -1.31 4.90 -15.20
CA SER A 121 -2.44 5.49 -14.48
C SER A 121 -2.00 6.15 -13.19
N SER A 122 -2.82 7.07 -12.68
CA SER A 122 -2.62 7.63 -11.36
C SER A 122 -2.79 6.58 -10.27
N THR A 123 -2.08 6.75 -9.17
CA THR A 123 -2.29 5.99 -7.94
C THR A 123 -2.36 6.93 -6.75
N GLY A 124 -3.25 6.63 -5.81
CA GLY A 124 -3.29 7.32 -4.51
C GLY A 124 -2.41 6.67 -3.46
N ALA A 125 -1.62 5.67 -3.83
CA ALA A 125 -0.86 4.88 -2.86
C ALA A 125 0.19 5.71 -2.12
N ALA A 126 0.96 6.55 -2.83
CA ALA A 126 1.95 7.42 -2.20
C ALA A 126 1.29 8.40 -1.21
N ILE A 127 0.20 9.07 -1.63
CA ILE A 127 -0.56 9.98 -0.76
C ILE A 127 -1.12 9.23 0.46
N ALA A 128 -1.65 8.02 0.27
CA ALA A 128 -2.17 7.22 1.39
C ALA A 128 -1.04 6.77 2.34
N THR A 129 0.14 6.46 1.83
CA THR A 129 1.33 6.19 2.64
C THR A 129 1.70 7.41 3.50
N THR A 130 1.67 8.63 2.93
CA THR A 130 1.96 9.84 3.70
C THR A 130 0.92 10.16 4.78
N LYS A 131 -0.32 9.70 4.64
CA LYS A 131 -1.33 9.79 5.71
C LYS A 131 -0.99 8.90 6.92
N ALA A 132 -0.34 7.78 6.68
CA ALA A 132 0.15 6.90 7.74
C ALA A 132 1.56 7.29 8.22
N HIS A 133 2.36 7.96 7.37
CA HIS A 133 3.75 8.34 7.59
C HIS A 133 3.94 9.84 7.31
N GLU A 134 3.50 10.67 8.26
CA GLU A 134 3.35 12.13 8.09
C GLU A 134 4.65 12.88 7.75
N GLY A 135 5.81 12.34 8.14
CA GLY A 135 7.12 12.91 7.84
C GLY A 135 7.45 13.05 6.35
N LEU A 136 6.74 12.31 5.49
CA LEU A 136 6.91 12.31 4.04
C LEU A 136 5.83 13.10 3.28
N LYS A 137 5.00 13.85 3.98
CA LYS A 137 3.98 14.72 3.35
C LYS A 137 4.67 15.69 2.39
N ASP A 138 4.12 15.79 1.16
CA ASP A 138 4.62 16.62 0.05
C ASP A 138 6.03 16.22 -0.47
N LYS A 139 6.58 15.11 0.02
CA LYS A 139 7.89 14.57 -0.39
C LYS A 139 7.81 13.18 -1.00
N PHE A 140 6.62 12.64 -1.15
CA PHE A 140 6.35 11.31 -1.69
C PHE A 140 5.18 11.32 -2.65
N ASP A 141 5.42 10.95 -3.90
CA ASP A 141 4.40 10.83 -4.95
C ASP A 141 4.62 9.54 -5.76
N GLY A 142 3.69 9.20 -6.65
CA GLY A 142 3.81 7.97 -7.41
C GLY A 142 2.80 7.80 -8.54
N ILE A 143 3.12 6.81 -9.38
CA ILE A 143 2.29 6.38 -10.50
C ILE A 143 2.11 4.86 -10.50
N ALA A 144 1.20 4.37 -11.33
CA ALA A 144 1.02 2.94 -11.59
C ALA A 144 1.16 2.64 -13.07
N MET A 145 1.83 1.53 -13.39
CA MET A 145 1.86 0.91 -14.71
C MET A 145 1.02 -0.37 -14.65
N ARG A 146 -0.17 -0.37 -15.25
CA ARG A 146 -0.97 -1.59 -15.36
C ARG A 146 -0.43 -2.42 -16.52
N VAL A 147 -0.26 -3.71 -16.30
CA VAL A 147 0.33 -4.66 -17.26
C VAL A 147 -0.59 -5.85 -17.50
N PRO A 148 -0.44 -6.60 -18.62
CA PRO A 148 -1.23 -7.79 -18.92
C PRO A 148 -0.91 -8.99 -18.01
N VAL A 149 -1.03 -8.81 -16.71
CA VAL A 149 -0.86 -9.83 -15.67
C VAL A 149 -2.14 -9.86 -14.83
N VAL A 150 -2.70 -11.05 -14.61
CA VAL A 150 -3.99 -11.21 -13.92
C VAL A 150 -3.86 -10.90 -12.44
N VAL A 151 -2.86 -11.47 -11.77
CA VAL A 151 -2.56 -11.34 -10.34
C VAL A 151 -1.05 -11.29 -10.16
N GLY A 152 -0.61 -10.56 -9.13
CA GLY A 152 0.78 -10.32 -8.85
C GLY A 152 1.20 -8.92 -9.31
N SER A 153 1.86 -8.23 -8.43
CA SER A 153 2.28 -6.84 -8.62
C SER A 153 3.59 -6.58 -7.90
N ILE A 154 4.29 -5.53 -8.29
CA ILE A 154 5.54 -5.11 -7.66
C ILE A 154 5.52 -3.59 -7.45
N VAL A 155 5.95 -3.13 -6.28
CA VAL A 155 6.27 -1.72 -6.06
C VAL A 155 7.76 -1.50 -6.27
N ASP A 156 8.08 -0.42 -6.95
CA ASP A 156 9.40 0.17 -7.12
C ASP A 156 9.43 1.47 -6.34
N ILE A 157 10.20 1.50 -5.26
CA ILE A 157 10.38 2.68 -4.43
C ILE A 157 11.79 3.18 -4.64
N THR A 158 11.91 4.37 -5.23
CA THR A 158 13.18 5.07 -5.41
C THR A 158 13.19 6.30 -4.51
N PHE A 159 14.20 6.45 -3.67
CA PHE A 159 14.26 7.53 -2.69
C PHE A 159 15.68 8.05 -2.47
N VAL A 160 15.78 9.27 -1.97
CA VAL A 160 17.03 9.84 -1.46
C VAL A 160 17.08 9.61 0.04
N ALA A 161 18.08 8.85 0.48
CA ALA A 161 18.32 8.60 1.89
C ALA A 161 18.96 9.86 2.56
N LYS A 162 18.65 10.08 3.84
CA LYS A 162 19.26 11.18 4.63
C LYS A 162 20.68 10.87 5.08
N LYS A 163 21.06 9.58 5.06
CA LYS A 163 22.41 9.10 5.40
C LYS A 163 22.98 8.36 4.20
N GLU A 164 24.29 8.38 4.07
CA GLU A 164 24.98 7.47 3.15
C GLU A 164 24.71 6.03 3.57
N THR A 165 24.52 5.16 2.59
CA THR A 165 24.19 3.75 2.76
C THR A 165 24.77 2.92 1.61
N SER A 166 24.66 1.61 1.72
CA SER A 166 25.06 0.64 0.69
C SER A 166 23.95 -0.36 0.40
N VAL A 167 24.10 -1.14 -0.66
CA VAL A 167 23.17 -2.23 -0.98
C VAL A 167 23.11 -3.24 0.18
N GLU A 168 24.27 -3.58 0.73
CA GLU A 168 24.40 -4.52 1.84
C GLU A 168 23.66 -4.04 3.08
N GLU A 169 23.86 -2.77 3.46
CA GLU A 169 23.19 -2.18 4.64
C GLU A 169 21.67 -2.13 4.46
N VAL A 170 21.18 -1.70 3.30
CA VAL A 170 19.74 -1.69 3.00
C VAL A 170 19.16 -3.09 3.08
N ASN A 171 19.82 -4.09 2.51
CA ASN A 171 19.38 -5.48 2.55
C ASN A 171 19.39 -6.06 3.98
N GLU A 172 20.41 -5.76 4.78
CA GLU A 172 20.48 -6.16 6.19
C GLU A 172 19.32 -5.56 7.01
N ILE A 173 19.00 -4.28 6.79
CA ILE A 173 17.87 -3.61 7.44
C ILE A 173 16.56 -4.34 7.11
N LEU A 174 16.29 -4.59 5.82
CA LEU A 174 15.06 -5.25 5.37
C LEU A 174 14.99 -6.72 5.89
N GLN A 175 16.09 -7.44 5.81
CA GLN A 175 16.16 -8.83 6.28
C GLN A 175 16.00 -8.93 7.81
N LYS A 176 16.51 -7.96 8.56
CA LYS A 176 16.29 -7.89 10.00
C LYS A 176 14.82 -7.59 10.32
N ALA A 177 14.23 -6.61 9.65
CA ALA A 177 12.84 -6.24 9.85
C ALA A 177 11.88 -7.42 9.58
N SER A 178 12.13 -8.25 8.56
CA SER A 178 11.27 -9.41 8.25
C SER A 178 11.19 -10.44 9.40
N LYS A 179 12.12 -10.39 10.37
CA LYS A 179 12.16 -11.28 11.53
C LYS A 179 11.57 -10.66 12.80
N GLU A 180 11.19 -9.39 12.76
CA GLU A 180 10.60 -8.67 13.90
C GLU A 180 9.12 -8.99 14.06
N ASP A 181 8.64 -9.13 15.29
CA ASP A 181 7.25 -9.43 15.61
C ASP A 181 6.27 -8.38 15.03
N ARG A 182 6.68 -7.12 14.96
CA ARG A 182 5.92 -6.01 14.35
C ARG A 182 5.50 -6.33 12.92
N TRP A 183 6.39 -6.94 12.16
CA TRP A 183 6.21 -7.18 10.73
C TRP A 183 5.74 -8.61 10.39
N LYS A 184 5.59 -9.45 11.38
CA LYS A 184 5.22 -10.86 11.20
C LYS A 184 3.93 -11.01 10.40
N GLY A 185 4.04 -11.66 9.22
CA GLY A 185 2.92 -11.90 8.28
C GLY A 185 2.38 -10.63 7.61
N ILE A 186 3.12 -9.52 7.66
CA ILE A 186 2.84 -8.28 6.92
C ILE A 186 3.95 -8.05 5.91
N PHE A 187 5.20 -8.11 6.36
CA PHE A 187 6.39 -7.86 5.55
C PHE A 187 7.32 -9.07 5.61
N ASP A 188 7.91 -9.38 4.46
CA ASP A 188 8.97 -10.37 4.32
C ASP A 188 10.07 -9.85 3.38
N ALA A 189 11.20 -10.53 3.34
CA ALA A 189 12.32 -10.23 2.45
C ALA A 189 12.92 -11.53 1.91
N THR A 190 13.23 -11.55 0.62
CA THR A 190 13.76 -12.73 -0.06
C THR A 190 14.95 -12.40 -0.93
N ASP A 191 15.86 -13.35 -1.05
CA ASP A 191 16.96 -13.37 -2.01
C ASP A 191 16.70 -14.35 -3.18
N GLU A 192 15.50 -14.92 -3.26
CA GLU A 192 15.11 -15.77 -4.39
C GLU A 192 14.76 -14.94 -5.62
N PRO A 193 15.09 -15.41 -6.84
CA PRO A 193 14.81 -14.69 -8.08
C PRO A 193 13.34 -14.85 -8.51
N LEU A 194 12.42 -14.16 -7.80
CA LEU A 194 10.99 -14.26 -8.02
C LEU A 194 10.53 -13.51 -9.28
N VAL A 195 9.43 -14.00 -9.85
CA VAL A 195 8.61 -13.30 -10.84
C VAL A 195 7.15 -13.23 -10.38
N SER A 196 6.29 -12.50 -11.09
CA SER A 196 4.92 -12.23 -10.65
C SER A 196 4.07 -13.45 -10.34
N THR A 197 4.30 -14.60 -10.99
CA THR A 197 3.57 -15.83 -10.73
C THR A 197 3.96 -16.51 -9.42
N ASP A 198 5.16 -16.29 -8.92
CA ASP A 198 5.66 -16.89 -7.68
C ASP A 198 5.03 -16.26 -6.45
N ILE A 199 4.54 -15.00 -6.57
CA ILE A 199 3.91 -14.29 -5.46
C ILE A 199 2.42 -14.62 -5.29
N ILE A 200 1.80 -15.33 -6.24
CA ILE A 200 0.38 -15.66 -6.19
C ILE A 200 0.07 -16.54 -4.97
N GLY A 201 -0.89 -16.11 -4.16
CA GLY A 201 -1.29 -16.76 -2.91
C GLY A 201 -0.43 -16.39 -1.71
N ASN A 202 0.59 -15.54 -1.85
CA ASN A 202 1.40 -15.09 -0.72
C ASN A 202 0.58 -14.14 0.16
N PRO A 203 0.45 -14.40 1.47
CA PRO A 203 -0.37 -13.60 2.37
C PRO A 203 0.32 -12.32 2.86
N HIS A 204 1.63 -12.16 2.64
CA HIS A 204 2.32 -10.94 3.04
C HIS A 204 1.88 -9.75 2.18
N ALA A 205 1.73 -8.61 2.80
CA ALA A 205 1.43 -7.37 2.09
C ALA A 205 2.59 -6.92 1.19
N SER A 206 3.81 -7.27 1.57
CA SER A 206 5.04 -6.82 0.94
C SER A 206 6.15 -7.85 1.13
N VAL A 207 6.84 -8.23 0.05
CA VAL A 207 8.01 -9.11 0.07
C VAL A 207 9.14 -8.41 -0.67
N ALA A 208 10.10 -7.86 0.08
CA ALA A 208 11.24 -7.15 -0.51
C ALA A 208 12.16 -8.09 -1.31
N ASP A 209 12.51 -7.68 -2.52
CA ASP A 209 13.43 -8.39 -3.40
C ASP A 209 14.86 -7.86 -3.17
N LEU A 210 15.63 -8.59 -2.37
CA LEU A 210 16.97 -8.18 -1.96
C LEU A 210 17.98 -8.19 -3.11
N GLN A 211 17.75 -8.99 -4.16
CA GLN A 211 18.63 -9.03 -5.33
C GLN A 211 18.48 -7.79 -6.21
N MET A 212 17.36 -7.09 -6.11
CA MET A 212 17.04 -5.92 -6.94
C MET A 212 17.30 -4.58 -6.24
N THR A 213 17.79 -4.58 -5.01
CA THR A 213 18.24 -3.36 -4.32
C THR A 213 19.38 -2.69 -5.08
N ARG A 214 19.31 -1.38 -5.25
CA ARG A 214 20.37 -0.56 -5.87
C ARG A 214 20.62 0.68 -5.03
N VAL A 215 21.88 1.07 -4.96
CA VAL A 215 22.33 2.33 -4.36
C VAL A 215 23.24 3.03 -5.35
N VAL A 216 22.98 4.28 -5.63
CA VAL A 216 23.80 5.13 -6.51
C VAL A 216 24.28 6.31 -5.71
N ASP A 217 25.56 6.63 -5.82
CA ASP A 217 26.23 7.76 -5.16
C ASP A 217 25.92 7.86 -3.64
N GLY A 218 25.89 6.67 -2.99
CA GLY A 218 25.76 6.51 -1.55
C GLY A 218 24.37 6.82 -0.97
N ASN A 219 23.45 7.47 -1.68
CA ASN A 219 22.16 7.87 -1.10
C ASN A 219 20.94 7.79 -2.02
N LEU A 220 21.10 7.59 -3.33
CA LEU A 220 19.96 7.31 -4.20
C LEU A 220 19.67 5.82 -4.17
N VAL A 221 18.64 5.43 -3.45
CA VAL A 221 18.29 4.04 -3.17
C VAL A 221 17.07 3.63 -3.99
N LYS A 222 17.09 2.41 -4.52
CA LYS A 222 15.96 1.72 -5.15
C LYS A 222 15.72 0.39 -4.46
N VAL A 223 14.48 0.14 -4.05
CA VAL A 223 14.01 -1.13 -3.50
C VAL A 223 12.76 -1.60 -4.25
N LEU A 224 12.71 -2.86 -4.59
CA LEU A 224 11.53 -3.51 -5.13
C LEU A 224 10.86 -4.38 -4.07
N ALA A 225 9.53 -4.42 -4.06
CA ALA A 225 8.81 -5.35 -3.21
C ALA A 225 7.61 -5.95 -3.95
N TRP A 226 7.54 -7.27 -3.94
CA TRP A 226 6.47 -8.08 -4.51
C TRP A 226 5.24 -8.11 -3.60
N TYR A 227 4.06 -8.23 -4.20
CA TYR A 227 2.83 -8.48 -3.45
C TYR A 227 1.76 -9.14 -4.32
N ASP A 228 1.03 -10.06 -3.73
CA ASP A 228 -0.25 -10.48 -4.29
C ASP A 228 -1.30 -9.41 -3.97
N ASN A 229 -1.74 -8.68 -4.99
CA ASN A 229 -2.65 -7.55 -4.82
C ASN A 229 -4.05 -7.94 -4.32
N GLU A 230 -4.38 -9.24 -4.31
CA GLU A 230 -5.63 -9.79 -3.77
C GLU A 230 -5.41 -10.46 -2.41
N MET A 231 -4.59 -11.50 -2.32
CA MET A 231 -4.36 -12.27 -1.09
C MET A 231 -3.65 -11.45 -0.01
N GLY A 232 -2.58 -10.74 -0.35
CA GLY A 232 -1.85 -9.90 0.60
C GLY A 232 -2.75 -8.78 1.15
N TYR A 233 -3.56 -8.14 0.29
CA TYR A 233 -4.51 -7.13 0.73
C TYR A 233 -5.63 -7.71 1.61
N ALA A 234 -6.22 -8.85 1.23
CA ALA A 234 -7.26 -9.49 2.02
C ALA A 234 -6.76 -9.88 3.41
N ASN A 235 -5.52 -10.39 3.51
CA ASN A 235 -4.89 -10.72 4.78
C ASN A 235 -4.69 -9.48 5.66
N THR A 236 -4.21 -8.36 5.11
CA THR A 236 -4.08 -7.11 5.88
C THR A 236 -5.42 -6.54 6.33
N LEU A 237 -6.46 -6.65 5.49
CA LEU A 237 -7.82 -6.24 5.85
C LEU A 237 -8.35 -7.07 7.02
N VAL A 238 -8.16 -8.39 7.02
CA VAL A 238 -8.56 -9.26 8.14
C VAL A 238 -7.83 -8.85 9.42
N ARG A 239 -6.52 -8.62 9.34
CA ARG A 239 -5.73 -8.15 10.50
C ARG A 239 -6.22 -6.81 11.02
N HIS A 240 -6.47 -5.85 10.12
CA HIS A 240 -7.03 -4.55 10.48
C HIS A 240 -8.37 -4.68 11.23
N VAL A 241 -9.25 -5.57 10.76
CA VAL A 241 -10.54 -5.85 11.43
C VAL A 241 -10.32 -6.46 12.81
N LEU A 242 -9.41 -7.42 12.96
CA LEU A 242 -9.09 -8.04 14.24
C LEU A 242 -8.52 -7.02 15.23
N GLU A 243 -7.59 -6.17 14.79
CA GLU A 243 -7.04 -5.10 15.62
C GLU A 243 -8.13 -4.09 16.02
N THR A 244 -8.99 -3.68 15.08
CA THR A 244 -10.14 -2.80 15.38
C THR A 244 -11.06 -3.42 16.42
N GLY A 245 -11.28 -4.73 16.37
CA GLY A 245 -12.12 -5.48 17.31
C GLY A 245 -11.64 -5.43 18.76
N LYS A 246 -10.35 -5.20 19.01
CA LYS A 246 -9.79 -5.03 20.35
C LYS A 246 -10.25 -3.74 21.06
N HIS A 247 -10.82 -2.80 20.30
CA HIS A 247 -11.26 -1.47 20.77
C HIS A 247 -12.78 -1.30 20.74
N VAL A 248 -13.54 -2.39 20.67
CA VAL A 248 -15.02 -2.41 20.62
C VAL A 248 -15.64 -2.68 21.97
#